data_e9e9c25586494329859a119e6fe238e7
#
_entry.id   e9e9c25586494329859a119e6fe238e7
#
_cell.length_a   1.000
_cell.length_b   1.000
_cell.length_c   1.000
_cell.angle_alpha   90.00
_cell.angle_beta   90.00
_cell.angle_gamma   90.00
#
_symmetry.space_group_name_H-M   'P 1'
#
loop_
_entity.id
_entity.type
_entity.pdbx_description
1 polymer ?
#
loop_
_entity_poly.entity_id
_entity_poly.type
_entity_poly.pdbx_seq_one_letter_code
_entity_poly.pdbx_strand_id
1 'polypeptide(L)'
;MASPFEAGGATRLLDGGIGTWLGSRDEALAAAPHLASLNSPERVANLHRAYVLAGAQALQANAWLALHLKEAEAERVVRAAADCLEDGIRDSQTPVAPFRLLSLAPGQGVPPAGRVALVDQLGRFDAVVLETLIDPWQLAWLAWLVEWSPVPVAATLVPDNRPESWQPADFAIRAQRAGARAVGVNCGYEDATGSASRAVADMRQAVPRLAVMARPAAFDPHIWLEEAKACIQAGAHWVGGCCGSGPEEIARLRAALIEPFEN
;
A
#
# COMPACT_ATOMS: atom_id res chain seq x y z
N MET A 1 14.31 12.04 10.14
CA MET A 1 14.17 10.62 9.78
C MET A 1 14.26 10.51 8.26
N ALA A 2 14.82 9.42 7.73
CA ALA A 2 14.84 9.16 6.29
C ALA A 2 13.38 8.99 5.79
N SER A 3 13.08 9.57 4.63
CA SER A 3 11.74 9.39 4.02
C SER A 3 11.63 7.97 3.46
N PRO A 4 10.48 7.28 3.64
CA PRO A 4 10.26 5.99 2.99
C PRO A 4 10.27 6.11 1.46
N PHE A 5 10.06 7.31 0.90
CA PHE A 5 9.91 7.57 -0.53
C PHE A 5 11.16 8.19 -1.18
N GLU A 6 12.35 7.89 -0.66
CA GLU A 6 13.58 8.25 -1.37
C GLU A 6 13.73 7.36 -2.61
N ALA A 7 13.84 8.01 -3.77
CA ALA A 7 14.12 7.34 -5.03
C ALA A 7 15.62 7.02 -5.10
N GLY A 8 15.96 5.74 -5.06
CA GLY A 8 17.34 5.24 -5.15
C GLY A 8 17.59 4.04 -4.24
N GLY A 9 18.70 3.35 -4.48
CA GLY A 9 19.07 2.13 -3.75
C GLY A 9 18.41 0.86 -4.28
N ALA A 10 18.61 -0.25 -3.56
CA ALA A 10 18.00 -1.53 -3.89
C ALA A 10 16.47 -1.50 -3.64
N THR A 11 15.73 -2.30 -4.40
CA THR A 11 14.28 -2.48 -4.18
C THR A 11 14.01 -3.00 -2.77
N ARG A 12 13.02 -2.43 -2.12
CA ARG A 12 12.59 -2.75 -0.76
C ARG A 12 11.27 -3.51 -0.78
N LEU A 13 11.04 -4.33 0.25
CA LEU A 13 9.83 -5.13 0.37
C LEU A 13 8.75 -4.41 1.19
N LEU A 14 7.55 -4.37 0.62
CA LEU A 14 6.30 -4.08 1.33
C LEU A 14 5.68 -5.37 1.86
N ASP A 15 4.68 -5.22 2.70
CA ASP A 15 3.81 -6.31 3.13
C ASP A 15 2.85 -6.79 2.02
N GLY A 16 1.94 -7.68 2.38
CA GLY A 16 0.88 -8.23 1.53
C GLY A 16 -0.51 -7.72 1.89
N GLY A 17 -1.54 -8.46 1.44
CA GLY A 17 -2.94 -8.14 1.68
C GLY A 17 -3.39 -8.47 3.09
N ILE A 18 -3.86 -7.47 3.83
CA ILE A 18 -4.36 -7.67 5.21
C ILE A 18 -5.79 -8.18 5.17
N GLY A 19 -6.68 -7.44 4.52
CA GLY A 19 -8.12 -7.73 4.53
C GLY A 19 -8.46 -9.11 3.96
N THR A 20 -7.89 -9.45 2.82
CA THR A 20 -8.09 -10.76 2.17
C THR A 20 -7.49 -11.90 2.98
N TRP A 21 -6.33 -11.69 3.60
CA TRP A 21 -5.69 -12.71 4.44
C TRP A 21 -6.50 -13.00 5.71
N LEU A 22 -6.99 -11.96 6.39
CA LEU A 22 -7.85 -12.09 7.56
C LEU A 22 -9.18 -12.74 7.19
N GLY A 23 -9.83 -12.26 6.13
CA GLY A 23 -11.13 -12.75 5.66
C GLY A 23 -11.11 -14.19 5.19
N SER A 24 -10.00 -14.67 4.60
CA SER A 24 -9.87 -16.09 4.21
C SER A 24 -9.79 -17.06 5.39
N ARG A 25 -9.59 -16.55 6.60
CA ARG A 25 -9.43 -17.35 7.85
C ARG A 25 -10.56 -17.12 8.85
N ASP A 26 -11.40 -16.11 8.62
CA ASP A 26 -12.51 -15.79 9.50
C ASP A 26 -13.58 -15.01 8.70
N GLU A 27 -14.74 -15.64 8.49
CA GLU A 27 -15.84 -15.08 7.72
C GLU A 27 -16.37 -13.76 8.34
N ALA A 28 -16.34 -13.63 9.67
CA ALA A 28 -16.76 -12.42 10.34
C ALA A 28 -15.82 -11.23 10.01
N LEU A 29 -14.52 -11.50 9.78
CA LEU A 29 -13.56 -10.48 9.36
C LEU A 29 -13.64 -10.21 7.86
N ALA A 30 -14.12 -11.14 7.05
CA ALA A 30 -14.32 -10.93 5.62
C ALA A 30 -15.35 -9.84 5.31
N ALA A 31 -16.40 -9.74 6.13
CA ALA A 31 -17.48 -8.76 5.94
C ALA A 31 -17.05 -7.30 6.15
N ALA A 32 -16.10 -7.06 7.07
CA ALA A 32 -15.60 -5.72 7.38
C ALA A 32 -14.13 -5.74 7.81
N PRO A 33 -13.21 -6.10 6.92
CA PRO A 33 -11.80 -6.31 7.26
C PRO A 33 -11.11 -5.05 7.80
N HIS A 34 -11.55 -3.86 7.41
CA HIS A 34 -11.06 -2.57 7.91
C HIS A 34 -11.38 -2.32 9.40
N LEU A 35 -12.39 -3.03 9.95
CA LEU A 35 -12.72 -2.97 11.38
C LEU A 35 -11.98 -4.03 12.21
N ALA A 36 -11.19 -4.90 11.59
CA ALA A 36 -10.49 -5.99 12.29
C ALA A 36 -9.55 -5.48 13.39
N SER A 37 -8.94 -4.31 13.21
CA SER A 37 -8.09 -3.68 14.23
C SER A 37 -8.86 -3.31 15.52
N LEU A 38 -10.17 -3.06 15.42
CA LEU A 38 -11.04 -2.84 16.58
C LEU A 38 -11.57 -4.16 17.16
N ASN A 39 -11.94 -5.11 16.29
CA ASN A 39 -12.70 -6.30 16.66
C ASN A 39 -11.82 -7.49 17.02
N SER A 40 -10.61 -7.54 16.48
CA SER A 40 -9.65 -8.65 16.63
C SER A 40 -8.19 -8.13 16.59
N PRO A 41 -7.82 -7.18 17.47
CA PRO A 41 -6.52 -6.49 17.42
C PRO A 41 -5.32 -7.44 17.46
N GLU A 42 -5.38 -8.51 18.26
CA GLU A 42 -4.32 -9.51 18.35
C GLU A 42 -4.06 -10.22 17.02
N ARG A 43 -5.13 -10.52 16.25
CA ARG A 43 -4.96 -11.16 14.93
C ARG A 43 -4.29 -10.23 13.94
N VAL A 44 -4.62 -8.94 13.97
CA VAL A 44 -4.01 -7.94 13.10
C VAL A 44 -2.55 -7.73 13.49
N ALA A 45 -2.24 -7.59 14.78
CA ALA A 45 -0.87 -7.47 15.27
C ALA A 45 -0.02 -8.71 14.91
N ASN A 46 -0.56 -9.92 15.08
CA ASN A 46 0.13 -11.16 14.69
C ASN A 46 0.40 -11.23 13.18
N LEU A 47 -0.51 -10.72 12.34
CA LEU A 47 -0.28 -10.65 10.90
C LEU A 47 0.84 -9.65 10.56
N HIS A 48 0.85 -8.47 11.16
CA HIS A 48 1.95 -7.52 11.01
C HIS A 48 3.29 -8.12 11.43
N ARG A 49 3.32 -8.80 12.59
CA ARG A 49 4.51 -9.54 13.04
C ARG A 49 4.96 -10.57 11.99
N ALA A 50 4.03 -11.34 11.42
CA ALA A 50 4.34 -12.34 10.41
C ALA A 50 4.94 -11.71 9.14
N TYR A 51 4.46 -10.55 8.69
CA TYR A 51 5.05 -9.82 7.56
C TYR A 51 6.47 -9.31 7.87
N VAL A 52 6.72 -8.81 9.08
CA VAL A 52 8.09 -8.43 9.49
C VAL A 52 9.03 -9.62 9.40
N LEU A 53 8.63 -10.77 9.94
CA LEU A 53 9.42 -12.01 9.91
C LEU A 53 9.62 -12.53 8.48
N ALA A 54 8.66 -12.32 7.58
CA ALA A 54 8.78 -12.60 6.16
C ALA A 54 9.77 -11.68 5.44
N GLY A 55 10.15 -10.55 6.05
CA GLY A 55 11.15 -9.63 5.54
C GLY A 55 10.59 -8.32 4.99
N ALA A 56 9.33 -7.99 5.24
CA ALA A 56 8.77 -6.69 4.89
C ALA A 56 9.53 -5.57 5.60
N GLN A 57 9.91 -4.53 4.85
CA GLN A 57 10.64 -3.35 5.30
C GLN A 57 9.72 -2.13 5.46
N ALA A 58 8.49 -2.24 5.00
CA ALA A 58 7.40 -1.34 5.32
C ALA A 58 6.08 -2.13 5.44
N LEU A 59 5.24 -1.72 6.38
CA LEU A 59 3.95 -2.34 6.67
C LEU A 59 2.85 -1.30 6.53
N GLN A 60 1.70 -1.71 6.01
CA GLN A 60 0.51 -0.87 5.92
C GLN A 60 -0.46 -1.17 7.06
N ALA A 61 -0.87 -0.15 7.79
CA ALA A 61 -1.90 -0.29 8.83
C ALA A 61 -3.27 -0.58 8.20
N ASN A 62 -4.05 -1.42 8.87
CA ASN A 62 -5.35 -1.90 8.39
C ASN A 62 -6.47 -0.86 8.58
N ALA A 63 -6.49 0.19 7.75
CA ALA A 63 -7.47 1.28 7.83
C ALA A 63 -8.04 1.71 6.46
N TRP A 64 -7.95 0.85 5.45
CA TRP A 64 -8.23 1.16 4.05
C TRP A 64 -9.54 1.94 3.82
N LEU A 65 -10.66 1.56 4.44
CA LEU A 65 -11.95 2.24 4.29
C LEU A 65 -12.21 3.35 5.33
N ALA A 66 -11.22 3.81 6.09
CA ALA A 66 -11.46 4.80 7.13
C ALA A 66 -12.11 6.09 6.60
N LEU A 67 -11.77 6.56 5.39
CA LEU A 67 -12.38 7.75 4.79
C LEU A 67 -13.84 7.54 4.33
N HIS A 68 -14.39 6.33 4.43
CA HIS A 68 -15.80 6.02 4.17
C HIS A 68 -16.65 5.99 5.45
N LEU A 69 -16.03 6.12 6.61
CA LEU A 69 -16.68 6.07 7.92
C LEU A 69 -17.05 7.48 8.42
N LYS A 70 -17.89 7.54 9.44
CA LYS A 70 -18.11 8.77 10.18
C LYS A 70 -16.82 9.18 10.89
N GLU A 71 -16.59 10.48 11.04
CA GLU A 71 -15.33 11.05 11.54
C GLU A 71 -14.83 10.38 12.83
N ALA A 72 -15.67 10.28 13.86
CA ALA A 72 -15.28 9.65 15.13
C ALA A 72 -14.96 8.15 15.01
N GLU A 73 -15.58 7.45 14.09
CA GLU A 73 -15.30 6.05 13.81
C GLU A 73 -14.01 5.90 12.99
N ALA A 74 -13.82 6.75 12.00
CA ALA A 74 -12.60 6.82 11.20
C ALA A 74 -11.37 7.04 12.08
N GLU A 75 -11.42 7.99 13.00
CA GLU A 75 -10.34 8.24 13.96
C GLU A 75 -10.05 7.02 14.83
N ARG A 76 -11.09 6.36 15.37
CA ARG A 76 -10.94 5.16 16.18
C ARG A 76 -10.30 4.00 15.40
N VAL A 77 -10.71 3.80 14.15
CA VAL A 77 -10.14 2.75 13.26
C VAL A 77 -8.66 3.03 12.99
N VAL A 78 -8.31 4.25 12.61
CA VAL A 78 -6.92 4.61 12.32
C VAL A 78 -6.04 4.47 13.57
N ARG A 79 -6.53 4.86 14.75
CA ARG A 79 -5.82 4.69 16.01
C ARG A 79 -5.58 3.21 16.33
N ALA A 80 -6.63 2.39 16.28
CA ALA A 80 -6.52 0.95 16.53
C ALA A 80 -5.60 0.25 15.51
N ALA A 81 -5.63 0.68 14.25
CA ALA A 81 -4.74 0.14 13.22
C ALA A 81 -3.28 0.50 13.50
N ALA A 82 -2.99 1.73 14.00
CA ALA A 82 -1.66 2.11 14.43
C ALA A 82 -1.19 1.30 15.65
N ASP A 83 -2.06 1.08 16.64
CA ASP A 83 -1.75 0.26 17.82
C ASP A 83 -1.38 -1.17 17.42
N CYS A 84 -2.19 -1.81 16.58
CA CYS A 84 -1.92 -3.17 16.08
C CYS A 84 -0.60 -3.26 15.29
N LEU A 85 -0.30 -2.24 14.48
CA LEU A 85 0.94 -2.17 13.71
C LEU A 85 2.16 -2.06 14.62
N GLU A 86 2.13 -1.16 15.61
CA GLU A 86 3.18 -0.96 16.60
C GLU A 86 3.41 -2.21 17.45
N ASP A 87 2.34 -2.87 17.89
CA ASP A 87 2.39 -4.15 18.62
C ASP A 87 3.05 -5.25 17.80
N GLY A 88 2.63 -5.43 16.54
CA GLY A 88 3.21 -6.43 15.64
C GLY A 88 4.71 -6.20 15.37
N ILE A 89 5.13 -4.94 15.19
CA ILE A 89 6.55 -4.58 15.02
C ILE A 89 7.33 -4.88 16.30
N ARG A 90 6.84 -4.45 17.45
CA ARG A 90 7.48 -4.70 18.74
C ARG A 90 7.64 -6.19 19.01
N ASP A 91 6.59 -6.97 18.80
CA ASP A 91 6.56 -8.40 19.09
C ASP A 91 7.37 -9.24 18.08
N SER A 92 7.76 -8.66 16.94
CA SER A 92 8.67 -9.28 15.98
C SER A 92 10.11 -9.29 16.46
N GLN A 93 10.47 -8.42 17.43
CA GLN A 93 11.83 -8.23 17.95
C GLN A 93 12.87 -7.96 16.84
N THR A 94 12.44 -7.37 15.73
CA THR A 94 13.35 -7.03 14.61
C THR A 94 14.37 -5.98 15.04
N PRO A 95 15.67 -6.12 14.68
CA PRO A 95 16.68 -5.12 15.00
C PRO A 95 16.53 -3.82 14.20
N VAL A 96 15.84 -3.87 13.06
CA VAL A 96 15.56 -2.72 12.21
C VAL A 96 14.06 -2.61 12.04
N ALA A 97 13.49 -1.55 12.63
CA ALA A 97 12.06 -1.31 12.51
C ALA A 97 11.65 -1.02 11.06
N PRO A 98 10.61 -1.67 10.52
CA PRO A 98 10.07 -1.32 9.22
C PRO A 98 9.39 0.04 9.25
N PHE A 99 9.24 0.69 8.09
CA PHE A 99 8.42 1.88 7.96
C PHE A 99 6.94 1.54 8.21
N ARG A 100 6.26 2.48 8.87
CA ARG A 100 4.83 2.40 9.18
C ARG A 100 4.07 3.24 8.16
N LEU A 101 3.29 2.60 7.32
CA LEU A 101 2.47 3.25 6.32
C LEU A 101 1.00 3.18 6.73
N LEU A 102 0.23 4.23 6.50
CA LEU A 102 -1.21 4.20 6.61
C LEU A 102 -1.83 4.02 5.24
N SER A 103 -2.60 2.94 5.04
CA SER A 103 -3.37 2.70 3.81
C SER A 103 -4.76 3.30 3.94
N LEU A 104 -5.15 4.15 2.97
CA LEU A 104 -6.46 4.75 2.86
C LEU A 104 -6.99 4.65 1.43
N ALA A 105 -8.26 4.28 1.25
CA ALA A 105 -8.96 4.46 -0.02
C ALA A 105 -9.55 5.88 -0.10
N PRO A 106 -9.68 6.47 -1.31
CA PRO A 106 -10.39 7.73 -1.46
C PRO A 106 -11.83 7.59 -0.98
N GLY A 107 -12.31 8.55 -0.20
CA GLY A 107 -13.69 8.58 0.27
C GLY A 107 -14.71 8.80 -0.86
N GLN A 108 -15.98 8.78 -0.53
CA GLN A 108 -17.06 9.05 -1.49
C GLN A 108 -17.17 10.56 -1.78
N GLY A 109 -17.33 10.92 -3.05
CA GLY A 109 -17.50 12.30 -3.48
C GLY A 109 -16.29 13.19 -3.23
N VAL A 110 -16.54 14.46 -2.87
CA VAL A 110 -15.49 15.44 -2.61
C VAL A 110 -14.96 15.32 -1.18
N PRO A 111 -13.65 15.57 -0.95
CA PRO A 111 -13.11 15.58 0.41
C PRO A 111 -13.72 16.72 1.25
N PRO A 112 -13.63 16.64 2.59
CA PRO A 112 -14.08 17.70 3.49
C PRO A 112 -13.37 19.03 3.19
N ALA A 113 -14.06 20.14 3.42
CA ALA A 113 -13.49 21.48 3.22
C ALA A 113 -12.38 21.85 4.23
N GLY A 114 -12.19 21.04 5.27
CA GLY A 114 -11.23 21.31 6.35
C GLY A 114 -10.58 20.04 6.90
N ARG A 115 -9.87 20.25 7.99
CA ARG A 115 -9.22 19.15 8.74
C ARG A 115 -10.27 18.32 9.48
N VAL A 116 -10.09 17.02 9.48
CA VAL A 116 -10.92 16.06 10.25
C VAL A 116 -10.06 15.35 11.31
N ALA A 117 -10.70 14.78 12.33
CA ALA A 117 -10.02 14.23 13.52
C ALA A 117 -9.00 13.12 13.19
N LEU A 118 -9.25 12.30 12.16
CA LEU A 118 -8.28 11.25 11.77
C LEU A 118 -6.89 11.81 11.42
N VAL A 119 -6.80 13.08 10.98
CA VAL A 119 -5.52 13.74 10.65
C VAL A 119 -4.58 13.80 11.86
N ASP A 120 -5.12 13.87 13.08
CA ASP A 120 -4.32 13.88 14.31
C ASP A 120 -3.56 12.57 14.53
N GLN A 121 -4.03 11.48 13.92
CA GLN A 121 -3.39 10.17 14.00
C GLN A 121 -2.27 9.97 12.96
N LEU A 122 -2.24 10.79 11.89
CA LEU A 122 -1.31 10.58 10.77
C LEU A 122 0.16 10.69 11.18
N GLY A 123 0.47 11.49 12.19
CA GLY A 123 1.83 11.63 12.74
C GLY A 123 2.42 10.36 13.40
N ARG A 124 1.62 9.33 13.60
CA ARG A 124 2.07 8.00 14.09
C ARG A 124 2.70 7.15 12.99
N PHE A 125 2.54 7.55 11.73
CA PHE A 125 3.04 6.84 10.55
C PHE A 125 4.23 7.59 9.94
N ASP A 126 5.01 6.88 9.15
CA ASP A 126 6.12 7.46 8.39
C ASP A 126 5.65 8.00 7.03
N ALA A 127 4.50 7.52 6.54
CA ALA A 127 3.81 8.03 5.36
C ALA A 127 2.34 7.56 5.28
N VAL A 128 1.56 8.23 4.43
CA VAL A 128 0.21 7.80 4.01
C VAL A 128 0.25 7.32 2.57
N VAL A 129 -0.46 6.24 2.26
CA VAL A 129 -0.69 5.74 0.91
C VAL A 129 -2.18 5.83 0.60
N LEU A 130 -2.55 6.75 -0.28
CA LEU A 130 -3.89 6.79 -0.87
C LEU A 130 -3.91 5.80 -2.02
N GLU A 131 -4.57 4.67 -1.83
CA GLU A 131 -4.50 3.56 -2.76
C GLU A 131 -5.83 3.25 -3.46
N THR A 132 -5.72 2.48 -4.54
CA THR A 132 -6.89 1.99 -5.31
C THR A 132 -7.62 3.13 -6.04
N LEU A 133 -6.86 4.09 -6.58
CA LEU A 133 -7.44 5.12 -7.43
C LEU A 133 -7.78 4.52 -8.81
N ILE A 134 -8.99 4.83 -9.29
CA ILE A 134 -9.50 4.36 -10.59
C ILE A 134 -9.97 5.52 -11.47
N ASP A 135 -10.31 6.65 -10.86
CA ASP A 135 -10.86 7.82 -11.54
C ASP A 135 -10.08 9.10 -11.25
N PRO A 136 -9.91 10.00 -12.24
CA PRO A 136 -9.18 11.25 -12.06
C PRO A 136 -9.71 12.19 -10.98
N TRP A 137 -11.03 12.18 -10.70
CA TRP A 137 -11.61 13.04 -9.66
C TRP A 137 -11.11 12.69 -8.25
N GLN A 138 -10.67 11.44 -8.04
CA GLN A 138 -10.15 10.96 -6.76
C GLN A 138 -8.83 11.65 -6.36
N LEU A 139 -8.14 12.34 -7.29
CA LEU A 139 -6.98 13.18 -6.95
C LEU A 139 -7.33 14.36 -6.03
N ALA A 140 -8.60 14.74 -5.91
CA ALA A 140 -9.02 15.72 -4.91
C ALA A 140 -8.72 15.22 -3.48
N TRP A 141 -8.88 13.92 -3.22
CA TRP A 141 -8.52 13.30 -1.94
C TRP A 141 -7.00 13.28 -1.70
N LEU A 142 -6.21 13.08 -2.76
CA LEU A 142 -4.77 13.21 -2.65
C LEU A 142 -4.36 14.63 -2.27
N ALA A 143 -4.88 15.64 -2.96
CA ALA A 143 -4.59 17.05 -2.67
C ALA A 143 -4.97 17.41 -1.23
N TRP A 144 -6.14 16.95 -0.77
CA TRP A 144 -6.59 17.13 0.61
C TRP A 144 -5.65 16.47 1.62
N LEU A 145 -5.24 15.22 1.39
CA LEU A 145 -4.29 14.54 2.27
C LEU A 145 -2.93 15.26 2.30
N VAL A 146 -2.43 15.74 1.17
CA VAL A 146 -1.17 16.48 1.08
C VAL A 146 -1.24 17.79 1.86
N GLU A 147 -2.39 18.47 1.84
CA GLU A 147 -2.59 19.72 2.59
C GLU A 147 -2.57 19.51 4.12
N TRP A 148 -3.20 18.43 4.60
CA TRP A 148 -3.43 18.24 6.03
C TRP A 148 -2.49 17.22 6.69
N SER A 149 -1.79 16.39 5.92
CA SER A 149 -0.90 15.36 6.47
C SER A 149 0.44 15.93 6.93
N PRO A 150 0.87 15.63 8.18
CA PRO A 150 2.22 16.00 8.66
C PRO A 150 3.32 15.10 8.07
N VAL A 151 2.95 14.03 7.36
CA VAL A 151 3.87 13.04 6.78
C VAL A 151 3.68 12.96 5.27
N PRO A 152 4.67 12.47 4.50
CA PRO A 152 4.57 12.36 3.05
C PRO A 152 3.42 11.45 2.62
N VAL A 153 2.79 11.81 1.49
CA VAL A 153 1.67 11.06 0.91
C VAL A 153 2.10 10.44 -0.42
N ALA A 154 1.81 9.16 -0.59
CA ALA A 154 1.89 8.44 -1.86
C ALA A 154 0.49 8.21 -2.44
N ALA A 155 0.41 7.98 -3.75
CA ALA A 155 -0.83 7.59 -4.41
C ALA A 155 -0.61 6.39 -5.33
N THR A 156 -1.55 5.43 -5.32
CA THR A 156 -1.47 4.25 -6.19
C THR A 156 -2.74 4.05 -7.00
N LEU A 157 -2.53 3.69 -8.27
CA LEU A 157 -3.55 3.40 -9.27
C LEU A 157 -3.84 1.90 -9.30
N VAL A 158 -5.08 1.50 -9.58
CA VAL A 158 -5.37 0.12 -10.00
C VAL A 158 -4.96 -0.05 -11.45
N PRO A 159 -3.96 -0.91 -11.75
CA PRO A 159 -3.53 -1.11 -13.13
C PRO A 159 -4.58 -1.87 -13.94
N ASP A 160 -4.79 -1.44 -15.18
CA ASP A 160 -5.76 -2.02 -16.09
C ASP A 160 -5.20 -2.01 -17.52
N ASN A 161 -5.56 -3.00 -18.32
CA ASN A 161 -5.12 -3.13 -19.70
C ASN A 161 -6.10 -2.49 -20.71
N ARG A 162 -7.26 -2.01 -20.25
CA ARG A 162 -8.28 -1.42 -21.12
C ARG A 162 -7.85 -0.03 -21.62
N PRO A 163 -8.06 0.28 -22.92
CA PRO A 163 -7.65 1.57 -23.49
C PRO A 163 -8.32 2.80 -22.85
N GLU A 164 -9.55 2.64 -22.34
CA GLU A 164 -10.31 3.69 -21.66
C GLU A 164 -9.87 3.92 -20.22
N SER A 165 -9.05 3.04 -19.65
CA SER A 165 -8.55 3.17 -18.30
C SER A 165 -7.58 4.33 -18.17
N TRP A 166 -7.48 4.86 -16.96
CA TRP A 166 -6.56 5.95 -16.68
C TRP A 166 -5.11 5.52 -16.90
N GLN A 167 -4.43 6.21 -17.83
CA GLN A 167 -3.08 5.84 -18.23
C GLN A 167 -2.07 6.09 -17.10
N PRO A 168 -1.20 5.12 -16.78
CA PRO A 168 -0.28 5.19 -15.65
C PRO A 168 0.65 6.41 -15.67
N ALA A 169 1.13 6.80 -16.85
CA ALA A 169 1.98 7.98 -17.02
C ALA A 169 1.24 9.29 -16.69
N ASP A 170 -0.01 9.45 -17.17
CA ASP A 170 -0.83 10.62 -16.87
C ASP A 170 -1.20 10.68 -15.38
N PHE A 171 -1.58 9.55 -14.78
CA PHE A 171 -1.79 9.43 -13.35
C PHE A 171 -0.57 9.91 -12.56
N ALA A 172 0.63 9.40 -12.88
CA ALA A 172 1.85 9.73 -12.15
C ALA A 172 2.18 11.22 -12.21
N ILE A 173 2.05 11.84 -13.41
CA ILE A 173 2.27 13.28 -13.59
C ILE A 173 1.27 14.10 -12.78
N ARG A 174 -0.01 13.74 -12.81
CA ARG A 174 -1.05 14.46 -12.07
C ARG A 174 -0.92 14.27 -10.56
N ALA A 175 -0.60 13.07 -10.10
CA ALA A 175 -0.35 12.78 -8.68
C ALA A 175 0.87 13.57 -8.17
N GLN A 176 1.96 13.64 -8.94
CA GLN A 176 3.12 14.48 -8.63
C GLN A 176 2.74 15.97 -8.50
N ARG A 177 1.95 16.49 -9.44
CA ARG A 177 1.47 17.88 -9.40
C ARG A 177 0.55 18.14 -8.21
N ALA A 178 -0.22 17.16 -7.78
CA ALA A 178 -1.04 17.22 -6.57
C ALA A 178 -0.23 17.07 -5.27
N GLY A 179 1.11 16.86 -5.34
CA GLY A 179 2.01 16.84 -4.20
C GLY A 179 2.39 15.44 -3.70
N ALA A 180 2.05 14.37 -4.43
CA ALA A 180 2.50 13.03 -4.08
C ALA A 180 4.03 12.95 -4.02
N ARG A 181 4.55 12.23 -3.02
CA ARG A 181 5.99 11.95 -2.83
C ARG A 181 6.41 10.59 -3.37
N ALA A 182 5.45 9.73 -3.64
CA ALA A 182 5.62 8.50 -4.40
C ALA A 182 4.34 8.22 -5.18
N VAL A 183 4.47 7.44 -6.23
CA VAL A 183 3.35 6.93 -7.02
C VAL A 183 3.47 5.41 -7.15
N GLY A 184 2.44 4.74 -7.63
CA GLY A 184 2.55 3.32 -7.86
C GLY A 184 1.25 2.66 -8.30
N VAL A 185 1.27 1.34 -8.23
CA VAL A 185 0.13 0.50 -8.55
C VAL A 185 -0.19 -0.44 -7.40
N ASN A 186 -1.46 -0.75 -7.21
CA ASN A 186 -1.91 -1.80 -6.29
C ASN A 186 -3.10 -2.55 -6.86
N CYS A 187 -3.30 -3.78 -6.39
CA CYS A 187 -4.36 -4.69 -6.84
C CYS A 187 -4.24 -5.05 -8.33
N GLY A 188 -5.31 -5.00 -9.07
CA GLY A 188 -5.44 -5.39 -10.48
C GLY A 188 -6.63 -6.33 -10.68
N TYR A 189 -6.84 -6.75 -11.91
CA TYR A 189 -7.88 -7.70 -12.31
C TYR A 189 -7.25 -9.03 -12.74
N GLU A 190 -7.97 -10.16 -12.64
CA GLU A 190 -7.44 -11.49 -12.99
C GLU A 190 -6.94 -11.59 -14.44
N ASP A 191 -7.61 -10.88 -15.36
CA ASP A 191 -7.27 -10.82 -16.77
C ASP A 191 -6.19 -9.79 -17.13
N ALA A 192 -5.69 -9.05 -16.13
CA ALA A 192 -4.76 -7.94 -16.31
C ALA A 192 -3.28 -8.33 -16.04
N THR A 193 -2.90 -9.58 -16.30
CA THR A 193 -1.51 -10.06 -16.14
C THR A 193 -0.52 -9.18 -16.88
N GLY A 194 0.57 -8.80 -16.22
CA GLY A 194 1.59 -7.89 -16.74
C GLY A 194 1.17 -6.41 -16.75
N SER A 195 -0.02 -6.06 -16.24
CA SER A 195 -0.46 -4.66 -16.18
C SER A 195 0.32 -3.85 -15.16
N ALA A 196 0.67 -4.45 -14.02
CA ALA A 196 1.40 -3.77 -12.96
C ALA A 196 2.82 -3.42 -13.40
N SER A 197 3.57 -4.35 -13.99
CA SER A 197 4.94 -4.11 -14.45
C SER A 197 5.01 -3.08 -15.58
N ARG A 198 4.07 -3.13 -16.55
CA ARG A 198 3.96 -2.08 -17.58
C ARG A 198 3.67 -0.72 -16.98
N ALA A 199 2.70 -0.63 -16.07
CA ALA A 199 2.36 0.61 -15.41
C ALA A 199 3.53 1.18 -14.59
N VAL A 200 4.33 0.33 -13.93
CA VAL A 200 5.57 0.73 -13.26
C VAL A 200 6.55 1.35 -14.25
N ALA A 201 6.79 0.70 -15.41
CA ALA A 201 7.69 1.22 -16.44
C ALA A 201 7.24 2.60 -16.95
N ASP A 202 5.94 2.77 -17.24
CA ASP A 202 5.36 4.04 -17.70
C ASP A 202 5.51 5.14 -16.64
N MET A 203 5.24 4.84 -15.37
CA MET A 203 5.40 5.78 -14.27
C MET A 203 6.87 6.17 -14.06
N ARG A 204 7.79 5.20 -14.13
CA ARG A 204 9.24 5.45 -14.02
C ARG A 204 9.74 6.41 -15.10
N GLN A 205 9.25 6.24 -16.33
CA GLN A 205 9.57 7.14 -17.42
C GLN A 205 8.96 8.54 -17.23
N ALA A 206 7.71 8.62 -16.78
CA ALA A 206 6.97 9.87 -16.63
C ALA A 206 7.46 10.73 -15.45
N VAL A 207 7.83 10.10 -14.33
CA VAL A 207 8.24 10.79 -13.08
C VAL A 207 9.54 10.19 -12.50
N PRO A 208 10.68 10.31 -13.19
CA PRO A 208 11.92 9.59 -12.86
C PRO A 208 12.51 9.93 -11.48
N ARG A 209 12.06 11.03 -10.87
CA ARG A 209 12.52 11.47 -9.54
C ARG A 209 11.67 10.98 -8.38
N LEU A 210 10.48 10.44 -8.65
CA LEU A 210 9.63 9.88 -7.61
C LEU A 210 9.93 8.39 -7.39
N ALA A 211 9.77 7.94 -6.14
CA ALA A 211 9.70 6.52 -5.87
C ALA A 211 8.45 5.92 -6.51
N VAL A 212 8.58 4.71 -7.04
CA VAL A 212 7.45 3.95 -7.59
C VAL A 212 7.25 2.68 -6.76
N MET A 213 6.00 2.43 -6.38
CA MET A 213 5.56 1.30 -5.59
C MET A 213 4.77 0.32 -6.46
N ALA A 214 4.89 -0.98 -6.20
CA ALA A 214 4.11 -2.01 -6.86
C ALA A 214 3.58 -3.03 -5.86
N ARG A 215 2.27 -3.25 -5.86
CA ARG A 215 1.57 -4.22 -5.02
C ARG A 215 0.52 -4.99 -5.84
N PRO A 216 0.95 -5.85 -6.80
CA PRO A 216 0.02 -6.63 -7.59
C PRO A 216 -0.81 -7.59 -6.73
N ALA A 217 -2.04 -7.90 -7.16
CA ALA A 217 -2.89 -8.91 -6.52
C ALA A 217 -2.36 -10.32 -6.79
N ALA A 218 -2.50 -11.22 -5.82
CA ALA A 218 -2.06 -12.60 -5.88
C ALA A 218 -3.26 -13.55 -6.07
N PHE A 219 -3.93 -13.46 -7.23
CA PHE A 219 -5.00 -14.41 -7.59
C PHE A 219 -4.43 -15.82 -7.83
N ASP A 220 -3.24 -15.90 -8.43
CA ASP A 220 -2.40 -17.10 -8.54
C ASP A 220 -1.00 -16.79 -7.97
N PRO A 221 -0.53 -17.54 -6.95
CA PRO A 221 0.76 -17.27 -6.30
C PRO A 221 1.98 -17.38 -7.22
N HIS A 222 1.94 -18.21 -8.27
CA HIS A 222 3.05 -18.34 -9.22
C HIS A 222 3.07 -17.16 -10.18
N ILE A 223 1.92 -16.81 -10.74
CA ILE A 223 1.79 -15.64 -11.63
C ILE A 223 2.17 -14.37 -10.86
N TRP A 224 1.73 -14.26 -9.60
CA TRP A 224 2.06 -13.10 -8.75
C TRP A 224 3.56 -12.92 -8.55
N LEU A 225 4.31 -14.00 -8.29
CA LEU A 225 5.75 -13.90 -8.06
C LEU A 225 6.48 -13.39 -9.31
N GLU A 226 6.10 -13.88 -10.48
CA GLU A 226 6.68 -13.43 -11.76
C GLU A 226 6.30 -11.96 -12.04
N GLU A 227 5.07 -11.55 -11.78
CA GLU A 227 4.65 -10.15 -11.92
C GLU A 227 5.40 -9.23 -10.93
N ALA A 228 5.59 -9.66 -9.68
CA ALA A 228 6.37 -8.92 -8.70
C ALA A 228 7.84 -8.75 -9.14
N LYS A 229 8.46 -9.80 -9.68
CA LYS A 229 9.81 -9.73 -10.27
C LYS A 229 9.84 -8.78 -11.47
N ALA A 230 8.84 -8.86 -12.36
CA ALA A 230 8.74 -7.96 -13.51
C ALA A 230 8.60 -6.49 -13.07
N CYS A 231 7.86 -6.20 -11.99
CA CYS A 231 7.79 -4.86 -11.40
C CYS A 231 9.16 -4.37 -10.92
N ILE A 232 9.98 -5.26 -10.32
CA ILE A 232 11.35 -4.93 -9.90
C ILE A 232 12.21 -4.58 -11.11
N GLN A 233 12.16 -5.41 -12.16
CA GLN A 233 12.89 -5.19 -13.42
C GLN A 233 12.45 -3.89 -14.11
N ALA A 234 11.18 -3.53 -14.01
CA ALA A 234 10.61 -2.26 -14.50
C ALA A 234 11.06 -1.04 -13.67
N GLY A 235 11.75 -1.25 -12.54
CA GLY A 235 12.33 -0.20 -11.72
C GLY A 235 11.47 0.24 -10.53
N ALA A 236 10.60 -0.61 -10.02
CA ALA A 236 9.89 -0.35 -8.76
C ALA A 236 10.89 -0.25 -7.60
N HIS A 237 10.74 0.77 -6.75
CA HIS A 237 11.56 0.98 -5.56
C HIS A 237 11.02 0.21 -4.35
N TRP A 238 9.72 -0.04 -4.35
CA TRP A 238 9.01 -0.81 -3.35
C TRP A 238 8.13 -1.85 -4.02
N VAL A 239 8.25 -3.11 -3.60
CA VAL A 239 7.41 -4.19 -4.13
C VAL A 239 6.87 -5.04 -2.98
N GLY A 240 5.61 -5.39 -3.05
CA GLY A 240 4.92 -6.28 -2.13
C GLY A 240 3.69 -6.86 -2.77
N GLY A 241 2.71 -7.20 -1.96
CA GLY A 241 1.48 -7.77 -2.45
C GLY A 241 0.23 -6.96 -2.09
N CYS A 242 -0.89 -7.27 -2.73
CA CYS A 242 -2.21 -6.77 -2.42
C CYS A 242 -3.16 -7.94 -2.12
N CYS A 243 -4.37 -7.95 -2.66
CA CYS A 243 -5.33 -9.04 -2.45
C CYS A 243 -4.72 -10.42 -2.74
N GLY A 244 -5.01 -11.40 -1.86
CA GLY A 244 -4.55 -12.78 -2.01
C GLY A 244 -3.12 -13.07 -1.54
N SER A 245 -2.24 -12.07 -1.38
CA SER A 245 -0.88 -12.28 -0.89
C SER A 245 -0.81 -12.27 0.63
N GLY A 246 -0.09 -13.21 1.20
CA GLY A 246 0.17 -13.34 2.63
C GLY A 246 1.67 -13.29 2.97
N PRO A 247 2.04 -13.57 4.23
CA PRO A 247 3.43 -13.62 4.64
C PRO A 247 4.30 -14.63 3.86
N GLU A 248 3.70 -15.72 3.38
CA GLU A 248 4.42 -16.73 2.58
C GLU A 248 4.85 -16.18 1.22
N GLU A 249 3.97 -15.42 0.55
CA GLU A 249 4.28 -14.77 -0.72
C GLU A 249 5.41 -13.76 -0.54
N ILE A 250 5.38 -12.95 0.52
CA ILE A 250 6.44 -11.98 0.82
C ILE A 250 7.77 -12.68 1.11
N ALA A 251 7.76 -13.80 1.84
CA ALA A 251 8.96 -14.60 2.09
C ALA A 251 9.55 -15.20 0.79
N ARG A 252 8.69 -15.68 -0.13
CA ARG A 252 9.12 -16.16 -1.45
C ARG A 252 9.74 -15.05 -2.29
N LEU A 253 9.13 -13.87 -2.30
CA LEU A 253 9.68 -12.71 -3.01
C LEU A 253 11.04 -12.29 -2.42
N ARG A 254 11.16 -12.29 -1.08
CA ARG A 254 12.45 -12.03 -0.42
C ARG A 254 13.54 -13.02 -0.85
N ALA A 255 13.21 -14.31 -0.87
CA ALA A 255 14.18 -15.35 -1.30
C ALA A 255 14.64 -15.10 -2.75
N ALA A 256 13.71 -14.79 -3.65
CA ALA A 256 14.01 -14.48 -5.04
C ALA A 256 14.86 -13.21 -5.25
N LEU A 257 14.88 -12.27 -4.28
CA LEU A 257 15.75 -11.09 -4.35
C LEU A 257 17.20 -11.34 -3.85
N ILE A 258 17.39 -12.40 -3.05
CA ILE A 258 18.69 -12.77 -2.50
C ILE A 258 19.44 -13.70 -3.46
N GLU A 259 18.72 -14.53 -4.21
CA GLU A 259 19.29 -15.35 -5.27
C GLU A 259 19.61 -14.46 -6.49
N PRO A 260 20.83 -14.46 -7.02
CA PRO A 260 21.13 -13.70 -8.23
C PRO A 260 20.21 -14.20 -9.34
N PHE A 261 19.55 -13.26 -10.06
CA PHE A 261 18.79 -13.59 -11.26
C PHE A 261 19.72 -14.33 -12.21
N GLU A 262 19.56 -15.65 -12.36
CA GLU A 262 20.24 -16.40 -13.42
C GLU A 262 19.77 -15.84 -14.76
N ASN A 263 20.72 -15.28 -15.52
CA ASN A 263 20.52 -14.70 -16.85
C ASN A 263 20.17 -15.78 -17.89
#